data_3bc8ef42fab938cdd6830764198d2f29
#
_entry.id   3bc8ef42fab938cdd6830764198d2f29
#
_cell.length_a   1.000
_cell.length_b   1.000
_cell.length_c   1.000
_cell.angle_alpha   90.00
_cell.angle_beta   90.00
_cell.angle_gamma   90.00
#
_symmetry.space_group_name_H-M   'P 1'
#
loop_
_entity.id
_entity.type
_entity.pdbx_description
1 polymer ?
#
loop_
_entity_poly.entity_id
_entity_poly.type
_entity_poly.pdbx_seq_one_letter_code
_entity_poly.pdbx_strand_id
1 'polypeptide(L)'
;MRPIIDLFAGPGGWDEGLRELGYAALGVDLDPLACATAEAAGHERLGGDVAALDPADFSGAWGLLASPPCQAFSSAGKGLGRLDKPQVIACARELSRGRDTRSRRIARCKDARSLLTVEPLRWALALRPRWLALEQVPAVAELWSVFAEILEAHGYRCAAGLLSSERFGVPQVRKRAFLIASLDGPVGLPAPTHRSFDPRRHEPRHDELHLPCWVSMAQALGWGSEPALLRSNNTRSGEVPGGLARSLDRPSYTLVSSSSNWRIEPTTAADRAAGKRSREDHQRLPAACARHQRRRSVEVGKPPREGVPTWTRRRPATTLLGDPRVTAPGSWPRCGRRAALVRGRPVRISAEQAAVLQGFRHDYPWQGSRSQRFEQIGNAVCPPVAARVLAEAMRPTLRRGGARRG
;
A
#
# COMPACT_ATOMS: atom_id res chain seq x y z
N MET A 1 11.25 -18.52 15.92
CA MET A 1 10.76 -17.21 15.39
C MET A 1 9.33 -17.04 15.89
N ARG A 2 8.87 -15.84 16.22
CA ARG A 2 7.46 -15.63 16.66
C ARG A 2 6.57 -15.61 15.42
N PRO A 3 5.57 -16.49 15.26
CA PRO A 3 4.79 -16.60 14.05
C PRO A 3 3.91 -15.36 13.82
N ILE A 4 3.95 -14.83 12.60
CA ILE A 4 3.06 -13.77 12.12
C ILE A 4 2.24 -14.39 11.00
N ILE A 5 0.94 -14.21 11.04
CA ILE A 5 0.00 -14.71 10.02
C ILE A 5 -0.52 -13.53 9.22
N ASP A 6 -0.49 -13.64 7.89
CA ASP A 6 -1.05 -12.66 6.97
C ASP A 6 -2.20 -13.29 6.17
N LEU A 7 -3.41 -12.83 6.43
CA LEU A 7 -4.63 -13.32 5.78
C LEU A 7 -4.93 -12.49 4.53
N PHE A 8 -5.30 -13.18 3.45
CA PHE A 8 -5.47 -12.55 2.14
C PHE A 8 -4.18 -11.83 1.71
N ALA A 9 -3.07 -12.55 1.85
CA ALA A 9 -1.72 -12.02 1.80
C ALA A 9 -1.33 -11.48 0.41
N GLY A 10 -1.98 -11.97 -0.63
CA GLY A 10 -1.71 -11.57 -2.00
C GLY A 10 -0.24 -11.75 -2.41
N PRO A 11 0.28 -10.88 -3.27
CA PRO A 11 1.64 -11.00 -3.81
C PRO A 11 2.74 -10.54 -2.84
N GLY A 12 2.44 -10.13 -1.59
CA GLY A 12 3.47 -9.84 -0.59
C GLY A 12 3.66 -8.36 -0.21
N GLY A 13 2.60 -7.56 -0.27
CA GLY A 13 2.69 -6.14 0.12
C GLY A 13 3.04 -5.92 1.59
N TRP A 14 2.41 -6.67 2.49
CA TRP A 14 2.76 -6.68 3.91
C TRP A 14 4.13 -7.31 4.17
N ASP A 15 4.46 -8.39 3.45
CA ASP A 15 5.74 -9.09 3.60
C ASP A 15 6.94 -8.21 3.27
N GLU A 16 6.85 -7.38 2.22
CA GLU A 16 7.92 -6.41 1.90
C GLU A 16 8.08 -5.38 3.04
N GLY A 17 6.95 -4.96 3.65
CA GLY A 17 6.99 -4.10 4.84
C GLY A 17 7.60 -4.80 6.06
N LEU A 18 7.27 -6.07 6.30
CA LEU A 18 7.89 -6.88 7.35
C LEU A 18 9.37 -7.10 7.11
N ARG A 19 9.77 -7.37 5.85
CA ARG A 19 11.17 -7.56 5.46
C ARG A 19 12.03 -6.33 5.80
N GLU A 20 11.50 -5.12 5.57
CA GLU A 20 12.17 -3.87 5.96
C GLU A 20 12.44 -3.81 7.46
N LEU A 21 11.56 -4.40 8.26
CA LEU A 21 11.66 -4.46 9.72
C LEU A 21 12.41 -5.69 10.25
N GLY A 22 12.88 -6.59 9.37
CA GLY A 22 13.59 -7.82 9.74
C GLY A 22 12.67 -8.96 10.20
N TYR A 23 11.41 -8.97 9.80
CA TYR A 23 10.42 -10.01 10.11
C TYR A 23 9.93 -10.71 8.84
N ALA A 24 9.24 -11.84 9.03
CA ALA A 24 8.55 -12.59 7.99
C ALA A 24 7.20 -13.09 8.54
N ALA A 25 6.26 -13.35 7.63
CA ALA A 25 4.96 -13.94 7.93
C ALA A 25 4.72 -15.20 7.12
N LEU A 26 3.84 -16.09 7.62
CA LEU A 26 3.15 -17.07 6.80
C LEU A 26 1.92 -16.40 6.21
N GLY A 27 1.90 -16.20 4.90
CA GLY A 27 0.77 -15.63 4.19
C GLY A 27 -0.20 -16.71 3.73
N VAL A 28 -1.49 -16.48 3.94
CA VAL A 28 -2.59 -17.33 3.44
C VAL A 28 -3.31 -16.60 2.32
N ASP A 29 -3.40 -17.21 1.14
CA ASP A 29 -4.16 -16.65 0.02
C ASP A 29 -4.77 -17.76 -0.84
N LEU A 30 -5.93 -17.47 -1.44
CA LEU A 30 -6.64 -18.41 -2.32
C LEU A 30 -6.11 -18.35 -3.77
N ASP A 31 -5.55 -17.21 -4.20
CA ASP A 31 -5.05 -17.01 -5.56
C ASP A 31 -3.67 -17.67 -5.75
N PRO A 32 -3.57 -18.78 -6.50
CA PRO A 32 -2.32 -19.49 -6.69
C PRO A 32 -1.26 -18.64 -7.41
N LEU A 33 -1.69 -17.67 -8.21
CA LEU A 33 -0.76 -16.81 -8.94
C LEU A 33 -0.15 -15.73 -8.02
N ALA A 34 -0.94 -15.20 -7.09
CA ALA A 34 -0.45 -14.30 -6.05
C ALA A 34 0.51 -15.03 -5.11
N CYS A 35 0.19 -16.29 -4.74
CA CYS A 35 1.08 -17.15 -3.98
C CYS A 35 2.42 -17.37 -4.72
N ALA A 36 2.38 -17.77 -6.01
CA ALA A 36 3.59 -17.96 -6.80
C ALA A 36 4.46 -16.71 -6.93
N THR A 37 3.84 -15.52 -7.02
CA THR A 37 4.57 -14.24 -7.02
C THR A 37 5.27 -14.01 -5.67
N ALA A 38 4.58 -14.24 -4.58
CA ALA A 38 5.12 -14.06 -3.23
C ALA A 38 6.25 -15.06 -2.94
N GLU A 39 6.08 -16.33 -3.29
CA GLU A 39 7.10 -17.37 -3.16
C GLU A 39 8.35 -17.07 -3.98
N ALA A 40 8.17 -16.62 -5.23
CA ALA A 40 9.29 -16.16 -6.06
C ALA A 40 10.04 -14.95 -5.44
N ALA A 41 9.37 -14.14 -4.64
CA ALA A 41 9.97 -13.05 -3.86
C ALA A 41 10.61 -13.53 -2.55
N GLY A 42 10.49 -14.82 -2.20
CA GLY A 42 11.05 -15.44 -0.99
C GLY A 42 10.15 -15.29 0.24
N HIS A 43 8.83 -15.13 0.05
CA HIS A 43 7.83 -15.12 1.12
C HIS A 43 7.14 -16.49 1.22
N GLU A 44 6.84 -16.90 2.44
CA GLU A 44 6.17 -18.18 2.69
C GLU A 44 4.67 -18.07 2.44
N ARG A 45 4.09 -19.08 1.75
CA ARG A 45 2.65 -19.10 1.41
C ARG A 45 2.00 -20.43 1.74
N LEU A 46 0.77 -20.33 2.21
CA LEU A 46 -0.20 -21.41 2.31
C LEU A 46 -1.36 -21.09 1.37
N GLY A 47 -1.52 -21.86 0.31
CA GLY A 47 -2.69 -21.77 -0.58
C GLY A 47 -3.93 -22.26 0.14
N GLY A 48 -4.95 -21.42 0.33
CA GLY A 48 -6.16 -21.82 1.03
C GLY A 48 -7.20 -20.71 1.19
N ASP A 49 -8.44 -21.14 1.41
CA ASP A 49 -9.54 -20.21 1.72
C ASP A 49 -9.52 -19.86 3.21
N VAL A 50 -9.20 -18.59 3.52
CA VAL A 50 -9.19 -18.05 4.88
C VAL A 50 -10.51 -18.31 5.63
N ALA A 51 -11.65 -18.30 4.91
CA ALA A 51 -12.96 -18.54 5.52
C ALA A 51 -13.20 -20.00 5.90
N ALA A 52 -12.52 -20.94 5.24
CA ALA A 52 -12.64 -22.37 5.48
C ALA A 52 -11.63 -22.91 6.51
N LEU A 53 -10.50 -22.22 6.70
CA LEU A 53 -9.48 -22.63 7.65
C LEU A 53 -9.92 -22.42 9.11
N ASP A 54 -9.47 -23.33 10.00
CA ASP A 54 -9.64 -23.18 11.44
C ASP A 54 -8.46 -22.34 12.00
N PRO A 55 -8.71 -21.20 12.63
CA PRO A 55 -7.67 -20.42 13.30
C PRO A 55 -6.90 -21.23 14.36
N ALA A 56 -7.50 -22.24 14.99
CA ALA A 56 -6.87 -23.05 16.02
C ALA A 56 -5.61 -23.76 15.52
N ASP A 57 -5.53 -24.09 14.22
CA ASP A 57 -4.35 -24.70 13.59
C ASP A 57 -3.14 -23.75 13.57
N PHE A 58 -3.38 -22.46 13.79
CA PHE A 58 -2.37 -21.38 13.80
C PHE A 58 -2.11 -20.84 15.21
N SER A 59 -2.37 -21.67 16.23
CA SER A 59 -2.20 -21.28 17.62
C SER A 59 -0.78 -20.78 17.91
N GLY A 60 -0.67 -19.77 18.81
CA GLY A 60 0.60 -19.13 19.14
C GLY A 60 1.01 -17.99 18.20
N ALA A 61 0.14 -17.59 17.27
CA ALA A 61 0.38 -16.43 16.41
C ALA A 61 0.68 -15.18 17.27
N TRP A 62 1.86 -14.59 17.02
CA TRP A 62 2.32 -13.38 17.70
C TRP A 62 1.72 -12.12 17.10
N GLY A 63 1.56 -12.09 15.78
CA GLY A 63 0.99 -10.99 15.02
C GLY A 63 -0.01 -11.49 13.98
N LEU A 64 -0.99 -10.64 13.65
CA LEU A 64 -2.00 -10.92 12.62
C LEU A 64 -2.11 -9.75 11.67
N LEU A 65 -2.00 -10.04 10.37
CA LEU A 65 -2.21 -9.11 9.27
C LEU A 65 -3.42 -9.56 8.46
N ALA A 66 -4.13 -8.61 7.85
CA ALA A 66 -5.15 -8.98 6.88
C ALA A 66 -5.51 -7.83 5.94
N SER A 67 -5.72 -8.19 4.67
CA SER A 67 -6.25 -7.32 3.63
C SER A 67 -7.37 -8.04 2.87
N PRO A 68 -8.58 -8.18 3.47
CA PRO A 68 -9.66 -8.96 2.87
C PRO A 68 -10.07 -8.38 1.51
N PRO A 69 -10.74 -9.16 0.62
CA PRO A 69 -11.10 -8.72 -0.71
C PRO A 69 -11.90 -7.41 -0.75
N CYS A 70 -11.46 -6.45 -1.57
CA CYS A 70 -12.06 -5.12 -1.64
C CYS A 70 -13.17 -4.98 -2.69
N GLN A 71 -13.38 -5.98 -3.58
CA GLN A 71 -14.23 -5.87 -4.75
C GLN A 71 -15.68 -5.51 -4.40
N ALA A 72 -16.22 -6.01 -3.29
CA ALA A 72 -17.57 -5.70 -2.82
C ALA A 72 -17.74 -4.21 -2.45
N PHE A 73 -16.71 -3.59 -1.84
CA PHE A 73 -16.77 -2.21 -1.32
C PHE A 73 -16.13 -1.18 -2.25
N SER A 74 -15.32 -1.64 -3.20
CA SER A 74 -14.55 -0.79 -4.10
C SER A 74 -15.46 0.01 -5.04
N SER A 75 -15.07 1.27 -5.30
CA SER A 75 -15.71 2.10 -6.31
C SER A 75 -15.44 1.60 -7.75
N ALA A 76 -14.46 0.71 -7.95
CA ALA A 76 -14.21 0.07 -9.24
C ALA A 76 -15.17 -1.10 -9.52
N GLY A 77 -15.79 -1.69 -8.48
CA GLY A 77 -16.83 -2.71 -8.58
C GLY A 77 -18.25 -2.12 -8.59
N LYS A 78 -19.25 -2.98 -8.41
CA LYS A 78 -20.65 -2.58 -8.28
C LYS A 78 -20.98 -1.87 -6.96
N GLY A 79 -20.06 -1.87 -5.98
CA GLY A 79 -20.22 -1.24 -4.67
C GLY A 79 -21.32 -1.85 -3.79
N LEU A 80 -21.76 -3.08 -4.08
CA LEU A 80 -22.86 -3.76 -3.37
C LEU A 80 -22.56 -3.99 -1.89
N GLY A 81 -21.29 -4.14 -1.53
CA GLY A 81 -20.87 -4.30 -0.13
C GLY A 81 -21.26 -3.14 0.78
N ARG A 82 -21.54 -1.96 0.23
CA ARG A 82 -22.08 -0.84 1.02
C ARG A 82 -23.46 -1.16 1.57
N LEU A 83 -24.28 -1.91 0.82
CA LEU A 83 -25.59 -2.38 1.24
C LEU A 83 -25.48 -3.53 2.25
N ASP A 84 -24.37 -4.26 2.23
CA ASP A 84 -24.13 -5.43 3.08
C ASP A 84 -23.51 -5.08 4.45
N LYS A 85 -23.06 -3.83 4.66
CA LYS A 85 -22.48 -3.40 5.95
C LYS A 85 -23.30 -3.81 7.17
N PRO A 86 -24.66 -3.69 7.21
CA PRO A 86 -25.44 -4.14 8.35
C PRO A 86 -25.27 -5.64 8.65
N GLN A 87 -25.11 -6.49 7.61
CA GLN A 87 -24.88 -7.94 7.79
C GLN A 87 -23.49 -8.20 8.36
N VAL A 88 -22.46 -7.48 7.85
CA VAL A 88 -21.08 -7.55 8.34
C VAL A 88 -21.00 -7.15 9.82
N ILE A 89 -21.59 -6.00 10.19
CA ILE A 89 -21.60 -5.49 11.56
C ILE A 89 -22.31 -6.45 12.50
N ALA A 90 -23.48 -6.97 12.09
CA ALA A 90 -24.22 -7.90 12.91
C ALA A 90 -23.47 -9.21 13.10
N CYS A 91 -22.80 -9.73 12.05
CA CYS A 91 -21.94 -10.90 12.15
C CYS A 91 -20.76 -10.67 13.11
N ALA A 92 -20.07 -9.54 12.99
CA ALA A 92 -18.94 -9.17 13.86
C ALA A 92 -19.37 -9.13 15.34
N ARG A 93 -20.51 -8.53 15.65
CA ARG A 93 -21.06 -8.47 17.01
C ARG A 93 -21.49 -9.84 17.55
N GLU A 94 -21.92 -10.75 16.68
CA GLU A 94 -22.28 -12.12 17.09
C GLU A 94 -21.02 -12.96 17.31
N LEU A 95 -20.01 -12.83 16.49
CA LEU A 95 -18.70 -13.47 16.69
C LEU A 95 -18.06 -13.06 18.02
N SER A 96 -18.15 -11.77 18.40
CA SER A 96 -17.63 -11.29 19.69
C SER A 96 -18.32 -11.90 20.92
N ARG A 97 -19.51 -12.49 20.72
CA ARG A 97 -20.28 -13.20 21.74
C ARG A 97 -20.16 -14.73 21.61
N GLY A 98 -19.18 -15.22 20.84
CA GLY A 98 -18.94 -16.63 20.60
C GLY A 98 -19.97 -17.31 19.66
N ARG A 99 -20.75 -16.55 18.89
CA ARG A 99 -21.75 -17.09 17.96
C ARG A 99 -21.32 -16.89 16.52
N ASP A 100 -20.91 -17.95 15.83
CA ASP A 100 -20.62 -17.90 14.40
C ASP A 100 -21.91 -17.97 13.58
N THR A 101 -22.22 -16.88 12.91
CA THR A 101 -23.41 -16.74 12.06
C THR A 101 -23.08 -16.46 10.62
N ARG A 102 -21.80 -16.64 10.21
CA ARG A 102 -21.31 -16.34 8.86
C ARG A 102 -22.16 -17.02 7.78
N SER A 103 -22.39 -18.33 7.88
CA SER A 103 -23.16 -19.11 6.91
C SER A 103 -24.59 -18.59 6.70
N ARG A 104 -25.25 -18.19 7.79
CA ARG A 104 -26.60 -17.60 7.73
C ARG A 104 -26.62 -16.20 7.14
N ARG A 105 -25.58 -15.40 7.39
CA ARG A 105 -25.51 -14.01 6.94
C ARG A 105 -25.03 -13.85 5.52
N ILE A 106 -24.19 -14.74 5.02
CA ILE A 106 -23.71 -14.72 3.63
C ILE A 106 -24.89 -14.81 2.64
N ALA A 107 -25.92 -15.61 2.98
CA ALA A 107 -27.13 -15.75 2.16
C ALA A 107 -27.97 -14.44 2.08
N ARG A 108 -27.75 -13.48 2.96
CA ARG A 108 -28.42 -12.19 3.00
C ARG A 108 -27.63 -11.05 2.37
N CYS A 109 -26.37 -11.31 2.02
CA CYS A 109 -25.52 -10.33 1.35
C CYS A 109 -25.86 -10.22 -0.13
N LYS A 110 -25.77 -9.01 -0.68
CA LYS A 110 -25.86 -8.75 -2.12
C LYS A 110 -24.59 -9.20 -2.87
N ASP A 111 -23.47 -9.18 -2.16
CA ASP A 111 -22.18 -9.73 -2.60
C ASP A 111 -21.60 -10.59 -1.46
N ALA A 112 -21.53 -11.90 -1.67
CA ALA A 112 -21.04 -12.84 -0.66
C ALA A 112 -19.64 -12.48 -0.12
N ARG A 113 -18.80 -11.85 -0.97
CA ARG A 113 -17.46 -11.41 -0.60
C ARG A 113 -17.44 -10.32 0.48
N SER A 114 -18.56 -9.61 0.66
CA SER A 114 -18.70 -8.61 1.72
C SER A 114 -18.43 -9.20 3.10
N LEU A 115 -18.82 -10.45 3.31
CA LEU A 115 -18.68 -11.11 4.61
C LEU A 115 -17.25 -11.57 4.90
N LEU A 116 -16.38 -11.72 3.88
CA LEU A 116 -14.96 -12.00 4.08
C LEU A 116 -14.26 -10.90 4.91
N THR A 117 -14.80 -9.70 4.93
CA THR A 117 -14.32 -8.61 5.79
C THR A 117 -14.37 -8.95 7.28
N VAL A 118 -15.19 -9.93 7.70
CA VAL A 118 -15.31 -10.36 9.11
C VAL A 118 -14.19 -11.33 9.51
N GLU A 119 -13.57 -12.02 8.55
CA GLU A 119 -12.56 -13.04 8.83
C GLU A 119 -11.40 -12.54 9.70
N PRO A 120 -10.81 -11.35 9.46
CA PRO A 120 -9.76 -10.85 10.34
C PRO A 120 -10.17 -10.76 11.81
N LEU A 121 -11.45 -10.40 12.07
CA LEU A 121 -11.96 -10.34 13.44
C LEU A 121 -12.15 -11.74 14.03
N ARG A 122 -12.67 -12.70 13.25
CA ARG A 122 -12.81 -14.11 13.68
C ARG A 122 -11.46 -14.68 14.11
N TRP A 123 -10.42 -14.49 13.27
CA TRP A 123 -9.07 -14.94 13.56
C TRP A 123 -8.46 -14.20 14.76
N ALA A 124 -8.66 -12.88 14.88
CA ALA A 124 -8.18 -12.11 16.02
C ALA A 124 -8.79 -12.55 17.36
N LEU A 125 -10.08 -12.85 17.37
CA LEU A 125 -10.78 -13.33 18.57
C LEU A 125 -10.33 -14.75 18.97
N ALA A 126 -10.09 -15.63 18.01
CA ALA A 126 -9.64 -17.00 18.25
C ALA A 126 -8.16 -17.05 18.70
N LEU A 127 -7.26 -16.39 17.98
CA LEU A 127 -5.81 -16.47 18.21
C LEU A 127 -5.30 -15.55 19.30
N ARG A 128 -5.99 -14.44 19.56
CA ARG A 128 -5.56 -13.38 20.49
C ARG A 128 -4.10 -12.94 20.27
N PRO A 129 -3.70 -12.57 19.04
CA PRO A 129 -2.33 -12.15 18.75
C PRO A 129 -1.96 -10.93 19.59
N ARG A 130 -0.66 -10.74 19.86
CA ARG A 130 -0.18 -9.60 20.66
C ARG A 130 -0.48 -8.26 19.97
N TRP A 131 -0.48 -8.24 18.66
CA TRP A 131 -0.79 -7.09 17.82
C TRP A 131 -1.43 -7.53 16.50
N LEU A 132 -2.16 -6.62 15.86
CA LEU A 132 -2.70 -6.84 14.53
C LEU A 132 -2.71 -5.55 13.72
N ALA A 133 -2.73 -5.69 12.38
CA ALA A 133 -2.92 -4.60 11.45
C ALA A 133 -3.79 -5.05 10.27
N LEU A 134 -4.82 -4.28 9.98
CA LEU A 134 -5.79 -4.55 8.92
C LEU A 134 -5.81 -3.41 7.92
N GLU A 135 -5.95 -3.73 6.63
CA GLU A 135 -6.05 -2.74 5.55
C GLU A 135 -7.28 -2.98 4.69
N GLN A 136 -7.88 -1.89 4.20
CA GLN A 136 -8.97 -1.99 3.23
C GLN A 136 -9.23 -0.63 2.53
N VAL A 137 -10.10 -0.63 1.50
CA VAL A 137 -10.56 0.61 0.84
C VAL A 137 -11.29 1.55 1.83
N PRO A 138 -11.30 2.88 1.58
CA PRO A 138 -11.89 3.86 2.51
C PRO A 138 -13.35 3.60 2.86
N ALA A 139 -14.12 2.93 1.99
CA ALA A 139 -15.52 2.59 2.26
C ALA A 139 -15.72 1.65 3.45
N VAL A 140 -14.66 0.96 3.90
CA VAL A 140 -14.65 0.02 5.03
C VAL A 140 -14.30 0.71 6.36
N ALA A 141 -13.92 1.98 6.36
CA ALA A 141 -13.48 2.67 7.58
C ALA A 141 -14.50 2.58 8.74
N GLU A 142 -15.79 2.64 8.44
CA GLU A 142 -16.86 2.47 9.45
C GLU A 142 -16.84 1.06 10.07
N LEU A 143 -16.58 0.02 9.28
CA LEU A 143 -16.46 -1.35 9.79
C LEU A 143 -15.23 -1.50 10.69
N TRP A 144 -14.11 -0.84 10.35
CA TRP A 144 -12.92 -0.81 11.21
C TRP A 144 -13.18 -0.13 12.55
N SER A 145 -14.04 0.90 12.61
CA SER A 145 -14.45 1.50 13.87
C SER A 145 -15.22 0.51 14.75
N VAL A 146 -16.17 -0.24 14.17
CA VAL A 146 -16.91 -1.28 14.90
C VAL A 146 -15.98 -2.41 15.36
N PHE A 147 -14.99 -2.80 14.54
CA PHE A 147 -14.04 -3.84 14.93
C PHE A 147 -13.11 -3.34 16.05
N ALA A 148 -12.72 -2.05 16.02
CA ALA A 148 -11.97 -1.44 17.11
C ALA A 148 -12.75 -1.53 18.44
N GLU A 149 -14.03 -1.13 18.48
CA GLU A 149 -14.89 -1.25 19.67
C GLU A 149 -14.93 -2.68 20.20
N ILE A 150 -15.10 -3.68 19.33
CA ILE A 150 -15.11 -5.09 19.70
C ILE A 150 -13.75 -5.51 20.26
N LEU A 151 -12.65 -5.19 19.60
CA LEU A 151 -11.31 -5.56 20.03
C LEU A 151 -10.94 -4.88 21.37
N GLU A 152 -11.37 -3.64 21.58
CA GLU A 152 -11.19 -2.93 22.86
C GLU A 152 -11.91 -3.63 24.01
N ALA A 153 -13.14 -4.11 23.78
CA ALA A 153 -13.86 -4.94 24.75
C ALA A 153 -13.14 -6.26 25.06
N HIS A 154 -12.24 -6.72 24.17
CA HIS A 154 -11.39 -7.90 24.35
C HIS A 154 -9.96 -7.56 24.84
N GLY A 155 -9.74 -6.34 25.32
CA GLY A 155 -8.50 -5.90 25.98
C GLY A 155 -7.44 -5.31 25.07
N TYR A 156 -7.69 -5.13 23.77
CA TYR A 156 -6.80 -4.43 22.87
C TYR A 156 -6.84 -2.91 23.08
N ARG A 157 -5.79 -2.23 22.67
CA ARG A 157 -5.75 -0.79 22.42
C ARG A 157 -5.73 -0.59 20.91
N CYS A 158 -6.67 0.19 20.38
CA CYS A 158 -6.91 0.30 18.95
C CYS A 158 -6.65 1.72 18.42
N ALA A 159 -6.29 1.81 17.14
CA ALA A 159 -6.27 3.02 16.35
C ALA A 159 -6.76 2.71 14.94
N ALA A 160 -7.79 3.41 14.47
CA ALA A 160 -8.33 3.26 13.13
C ALA A 160 -8.37 4.60 12.39
N GLY A 161 -8.17 4.57 11.07
CA GLY A 161 -8.25 5.78 10.26
C GLY A 161 -7.79 5.60 8.83
N LEU A 162 -7.71 6.72 8.11
CA LEU A 162 -7.34 6.75 6.70
C LEU A 162 -5.89 7.21 6.53
N LEU A 163 -5.11 6.43 5.79
CA LEU A 163 -3.77 6.80 5.35
C LEU A 163 -3.75 6.98 3.83
N SER A 164 -2.88 7.86 3.35
CA SER A 164 -2.69 8.13 1.93
C SER A 164 -1.21 7.93 1.57
N SER A 165 -0.96 7.09 0.56
CA SER A 165 0.36 6.51 0.31
C SER A 165 1.42 7.54 -0.04
N GLU A 166 1.06 8.64 -0.72
CA GLU A 166 2.01 9.71 -1.07
C GLU A 166 2.60 10.38 0.16
N ARG A 167 1.89 10.34 1.29
CA ARG A 167 2.39 10.85 2.57
C ARG A 167 3.48 9.99 3.20
N PHE A 168 3.76 8.85 2.61
CA PHE A 168 4.80 7.89 3.05
C PHE A 168 5.87 7.66 1.96
N GLY A 169 5.97 8.58 0.98
CA GLY A 169 6.98 8.53 -0.06
C GLY A 169 6.64 7.61 -1.24
N VAL A 170 5.44 7.05 -1.29
CA VAL A 170 4.97 6.29 -2.45
C VAL A 170 4.57 7.26 -3.57
N PRO A 171 5.04 7.08 -4.82
CA PRO A 171 4.72 7.97 -5.93
C PRO A 171 3.29 7.75 -6.47
N GLN A 172 2.33 7.58 -5.57
CA GLN A 172 0.94 7.30 -5.87
C GLN A 172 0.03 7.90 -4.81
N VAL A 173 -1.08 8.51 -5.23
CA VAL A 173 -2.17 8.91 -4.34
C VAL A 173 -3.12 7.71 -4.17
N ARG A 174 -2.95 6.98 -3.07
CA ARG A 174 -3.78 5.81 -2.73
C ARG A 174 -4.25 5.92 -1.29
N LYS A 175 -5.53 6.20 -1.09
CA LYS A 175 -6.14 6.27 0.24
C LYS A 175 -6.68 4.91 0.67
N ARG A 176 -6.34 4.49 1.90
CA ARG A 176 -6.80 3.24 2.50
C ARG A 176 -7.18 3.43 3.96
N ALA A 177 -8.13 2.60 4.41
CA ALA A 177 -8.51 2.48 5.81
C ALA A 177 -7.63 1.44 6.50
N PHE A 178 -7.05 1.80 7.64
CA PHE A 178 -6.25 0.93 8.48
C PHE A 178 -6.87 0.81 9.86
N LEU A 179 -6.74 -0.36 10.47
CA LEU A 179 -6.97 -0.63 11.87
C LEU A 179 -5.73 -1.29 12.45
N ILE A 180 -5.20 -0.73 13.51
CA ILE A 180 -4.07 -1.26 14.28
C ILE A 180 -4.56 -1.55 15.69
N ALA A 181 -4.18 -2.70 16.27
CA ALA A 181 -4.50 -3.02 17.65
C ALA A 181 -3.35 -3.74 18.35
N SER A 182 -3.22 -3.56 19.67
CA SER A 182 -2.21 -4.21 20.50
C SER A 182 -2.75 -4.51 21.91
N LEU A 183 -2.37 -5.69 22.44
CA LEU A 183 -2.61 -6.08 23.82
C LEU A 183 -1.55 -5.51 24.79
N ASP A 184 -0.42 -5.03 24.29
CA ASP A 184 0.74 -4.66 25.09
C ASP A 184 0.80 -3.18 25.45
N GLY A 185 -0.07 -2.38 24.87
CA GLY A 185 -0.13 -0.94 25.16
C GLY A 185 -0.74 -0.12 24.03
N PRO A 186 -0.77 1.21 24.17
CA PRO A 186 -1.39 2.09 23.22
C PRO A 186 -0.66 2.09 21.87
N VAL A 187 -1.43 2.08 20.81
CA VAL A 187 -1.01 2.22 19.41
C VAL A 187 -1.57 3.51 18.81
N GLY A 188 -0.97 3.97 17.72
CA GLY A 188 -1.44 5.10 16.94
C GLY A 188 -1.21 4.88 15.46
N LEU A 189 -1.90 5.62 14.61
CA LEU A 189 -1.59 5.63 13.19
C LEU A 189 -0.22 6.28 12.97
N PRO A 190 0.59 5.80 11.99
CA PRO A 190 1.91 6.35 11.74
C PRO A 190 1.84 7.81 11.29
N ALA A 191 2.75 8.62 11.81
CA ALA A 191 2.92 9.98 11.37
C ALA A 191 3.42 10.02 9.91
N PRO A 192 2.96 10.99 9.10
CA PRO A 192 3.39 11.13 7.72
C PRO A 192 4.87 11.49 7.64
N THR A 193 5.56 10.93 6.62
CA THR A 193 6.97 11.21 6.33
C THR A 193 7.15 12.20 5.18
N HIS A 194 6.10 12.46 4.41
CA HIS A 194 6.08 13.36 3.26
C HIS A 194 4.82 14.23 3.29
N ARG A 195 4.86 15.34 2.58
CA ARG A 195 3.72 16.25 2.42
C ARG A 195 2.58 15.56 1.67
N SER A 196 1.35 15.97 1.99
CA SER A 196 0.17 15.56 1.24
C SER A 196 0.19 16.16 -0.18
N PHE A 197 -0.34 15.41 -1.14
CA PHE A 197 -0.60 15.91 -2.48
C PHE A 197 -2.07 16.28 -2.62
N ASP A 198 -2.36 17.57 -2.87
CA ASP A 198 -3.69 18.05 -3.22
C ASP A 198 -3.59 18.77 -4.58
N PRO A 199 -4.26 18.27 -5.63
CA PRO A 199 -4.20 18.87 -6.97
C PRO A 199 -4.80 20.29 -7.03
N ARG A 200 -5.59 20.69 -6.04
CA ARG A 200 -6.24 22.00 -5.94
C ARG A 200 -5.41 23.03 -5.17
N ARG A 201 -4.37 22.59 -4.45
CA ARG A 201 -3.50 23.46 -3.65
C ARG A 201 -2.18 23.67 -4.38
N HIS A 202 -1.79 24.92 -4.52
CA HIS A 202 -0.48 25.30 -5.07
C HIS A 202 0.59 25.36 -3.98
N GLU A 203 0.19 25.57 -2.73
CA GLU A 203 1.10 25.65 -1.60
C GLU A 203 0.94 24.47 -0.65
N PRO A 204 2.02 24.01 -0.01
CA PRO A 204 1.96 23.00 1.01
C PRO A 204 1.16 23.50 2.23
N ARG A 205 0.57 22.60 2.98
CA ARG A 205 -0.05 22.90 4.26
C ARG A 205 1.02 23.46 5.21
N HIS A 206 0.66 24.42 6.03
CA HIS A 206 1.59 25.07 6.96
C HIS A 206 2.19 24.07 7.96
N ASP A 207 1.38 23.14 8.45
CA ASP A 207 1.77 22.07 9.37
C ASP A 207 2.67 20.98 8.75
N GLU A 208 2.81 20.96 7.42
CA GLU A 208 3.63 19.99 6.69
C GLU A 208 4.92 20.60 6.12
N LEU A 209 5.23 21.88 6.37
CA LEU A 209 6.39 22.57 5.80
C LEU A 209 7.72 21.92 6.16
N HIS A 210 7.82 21.28 7.32
CA HIS A 210 9.00 20.56 7.79
C HIS A 210 9.21 19.21 7.10
N LEU A 211 8.18 18.68 6.43
CA LEU A 211 8.25 17.40 5.73
C LEU A 211 8.80 17.56 4.30
N PRO A 212 9.52 16.57 3.76
CA PRO A 212 9.88 16.52 2.36
C PRO A 212 8.63 16.45 1.46
N CYS A 213 8.76 16.91 0.21
CA CYS A 213 7.69 16.79 -0.78
C CYS A 213 7.39 15.33 -1.11
N TRP A 214 6.17 15.07 -1.62
CA TRP A 214 5.82 13.79 -2.21
C TRP A 214 6.80 13.38 -3.30
N VAL A 215 6.88 12.08 -3.58
CA VAL A 215 7.67 11.54 -4.70
C VAL A 215 6.83 11.59 -5.97
N SER A 216 7.36 12.15 -7.05
CA SER A 216 6.70 12.20 -8.35
C SER A 216 6.90 10.90 -9.13
N MET A 217 6.04 10.64 -10.12
CA MET A 217 6.20 9.52 -11.06
C MET A 217 7.53 9.63 -11.81
N ALA A 218 7.89 10.82 -12.32
CA ALA A 218 9.12 11.04 -13.05
C ALA A 218 10.36 10.73 -12.19
N GLN A 219 10.34 11.15 -10.93
CA GLN A 219 11.42 10.86 -9.98
C GLN A 219 11.55 9.36 -9.71
N ALA A 220 10.43 8.68 -9.42
CA ALA A 220 10.42 7.25 -9.11
C ALA A 220 10.81 6.38 -10.29
N LEU A 221 10.43 6.78 -11.52
CA LEU A 221 10.73 6.04 -12.75
C LEU A 221 12.05 6.44 -13.41
N GLY A 222 12.79 7.40 -12.85
CA GLY A 222 14.06 7.87 -13.40
C GLY A 222 13.92 8.54 -14.79
N TRP A 223 12.76 9.16 -15.08
CA TRP A 223 12.46 9.69 -16.41
C TRP A 223 12.87 11.15 -16.62
N GLY A 224 13.49 11.75 -15.63
CA GLY A 224 14.01 13.12 -15.71
C GLY A 224 12.90 14.17 -15.70
N SER A 225 13.21 15.38 -16.25
CA SER A 225 12.31 16.54 -16.27
C SER A 225 11.54 16.71 -17.58
N GLU A 226 11.49 15.68 -18.42
CA GLU A 226 10.76 15.76 -19.70
C GLU A 226 9.26 15.92 -19.45
N PRO A 227 8.60 16.93 -20.06
CA PRO A 227 7.18 17.16 -19.88
C PRO A 227 6.38 16.03 -20.55
N ALA A 228 5.72 15.22 -19.71
CA ALA A 228 4.88 14.13 -20.16
C ALA A 228 3.70 13.90 -19.23
N LEU A 229 2.67 13.28 -19.72
CA LEU A 229 1.41 13.00 -19.02
C LEU A 229 1.16 11.51 -18.93
N LEU A 230 0.79 11.04 -17.75
CA LEU A 230 0.15 9.74 -17.57
C LEU A 230 -1.31 9.86 -17.97
N ARG A 231 -1.74 9.10 -18.98
CA ARG A 231 -3.16 9.02 -19.38
C ARG A 231 -3.76 7.68 -18.95
N SER A 232 -4.95 7.78 -18.38
CA SER A 232 -5.77 6.64 -17.98
C SER A 232 -6.99 6.55 -18.87
N ASN A 233 -7.25 5.41 -19.48
CA ASN A 233 -8.46 5.16 -20.25
C ASN A 233 -9.68 4.79 -19.37
N ASN A 234 -9.52 4.84 -18.03
CA ASN A 234 -10.58 4.51 -17.09
C ASN A 234 -11.54 5.70 -16.92
N THR A 235 -12.41 5.92 -17.86
CA THR A 235 -13.57 6.82 -17.71
C THR A 235 -14.81 6.00 -17.42
N ARG A 236 -15.45 6.22 -16.28
CA ARG A 236 -16.78 5.64 -15.96
C ARG A 236 -17.91 6.26 -16.78
N SER A 237 -17.70 7.43 -17.34
CA SER A 237 -18.59 8.14 -18.24
C SER A 237 -17.81 8.37 -19.54
N GLY A 238 -18.28 7.86 -20.65
CA GLY A 238 -17.66 7.95 -21.99
C GLY A 238 -17.50 9.38 -22.54
N GLU A 239 -17.45 10.39 -21.68
CA GLU A 239 -17.56 11.82 -22.05
C GLU A 239 -16.26 12.61 -22.08
N VAL A 240 -15.11 12.02 -21.68
CA VAL A 240 -13.82 12.74 -21.76
C VAL A 240 -12.96 12.17 -22.88
N PRO A 241 -12.87 12.80 -24.04
CA PRO A 241 -11.92 12.42 -25.07
C PRO A 241 -10.50 12.46 -24.50
N GLY A 242 -9.79 11.32 -24.51
CA GLY A 242 -8.41 11.20 -24.02
C GLY A 242 -8.24 10.77 -22.56
N GLY A 243 -9.31 10.45 -21.80
CA GLY A 243 -9.24 9.94 -20.43
C GLY A 243 -8.66 10.93 -19.41
N LEU A 244 -8.48 10.47 -18.15
CA LEU A 244 -7.83 11.28 -17.12
C LEU A 244 -6.33 11.41 -17.41
N ALA A 245 -5.82 12.66 -17.37
CA ALA A 245 -4.41 12.96 -17.57
C ALA A 245 -3.79 13.53 -16.28
N ARG A 246 -2.58 13.09 -15.94
CA ARG A 246 -1.79 13.63 -14.81
C ARG A 246 -0.34 13.78 -15.22
N SER A 247 0.24 14.94 -14.93
CA SER A 247 1.66 15.22 -15.20
C SER A 247 2.56 14.25 -14.42
N LEU A 248 3.68 13.85 -15.03
CA LEU A 248 4.66 12.94 -14.43
C LEU A 248 5.41 13.57 -13.25
N ASP A 249 5.39 14.87 -13.10
CA ASP A 249 5.95 15.58 -11.94
C ASP A 249 5.08 15.44 -10.66
N ARG A 250 3.98 14.73 -10.74
CA ARG A 250 3.04 14.47 -9.64
C ARG A 250 3.00 12.97 -9.30
N PRO A 251 2.48 12.59 -8.11
CA PRO A 251 2.18 11.19 -7.81
C PRO A 251 1.12 10.64 -8.75
N SER A 252 1.16 9.34 -9.07
CA SER A 252 0.16 8.68 -9.92
C SER A 252 -1.23 8.66 -9.28
N TYR A 253 -2.23 8.31 -10.09
CA TYR A 253 -3.53 7.85 -9.56
C TYR A 253 -3.38 6.51 -8.85
N THR A 254 -4.40 6.10 -8.08
CA THR A 254 -4.48 4.75 -7.52
C THR A 254 -4.41 3.70 -8.63
N LEU A 255 -3.45 2.79 -8.53
CA LEU A 255 -3.34 1.65 -9.44
C LEU A 255 -4.46 0.64 -9.15
N VAL A 256 -5.07 0.16 -10.21
CA VAL A 256 -6.11 -0.88 -10.22
C VAL A 256 -5.82 -1.85 -11.38
N SER A 257 -6.50 -2.99 -11.45
CA SER A 257 -6.30 -4.01 -12.49
C SER A 257 -6.35 -3.42 -13.91
N SER A 258 -7.28 -2.52 -14.18
CA SER A 258 -7.42 -1.83 -15.48
C SER A 258 -6.31 -0.81 -15.78
N SER A 259 -5.40 -0.52 -14.85
CA SER A 259 -4.24 0.35 -15.08
C SER A 259 -3.25 -0.22 -16.12
N SER A 260 -3.40 -1.48 -16.52
CA SER A 260 -2.66 -2.08 -17.63
C SER A 260 -2.78 -1.30 -18.96
N ASN A 261 -3.83 -0.47 -19.10
CA ASN A 261 -4.06 0.39 -20.25
C ASN A 261 -3.45 1.78 -20.15
N TRP A 262 -2.80 2.11 -19.04
CA TRP A 262 -2.19 3.42 -18.86
C TRP A 262 -1.04 3.65 -19.82
N ARG A 263 -0.98 4.89 -20.36
CA ARG A 263 0.06 5.34 -21.29
C ARG A 263 0.70 6.60 -20.78
N ILE A 264 1.97 6.77 -21.11
CA ILE A 264 2.70 8.01 -20.92
C ILE A 264 2.86 8.64 -22.29
N GLU A 265 2.45 9.89 -22.40
CA GLU A 265 2.44 10.64 -23.66
C GLU A 265 3.17 11.97 -23.46
N PRO A 266 3.88 12.46 -24.50
CA PRO A 266 4.43 13.82 -24.48
C PRO A 266 3.30 14.84 -24.34
N THR A 267 3.59 15.95 -23.65
CA THR A 267 2.64 17.05 -23.51
C THR A 267 2.46 17.77 -24.85
N THR A 268 1.24 17.81 -25.37
CA THR A 268 0.90 18.51 -26.62
C THR A 268 0.65 20.02 -26.41
N ALA A 269 0.58 20.80 -27.48
CA ALA A 269 0.18 22.19 -27.44
C ALA A 269 -1.26 22.34 -26.89
N ALA A 270 -2.17 21.42 -27.27
CA ALA A 270 -3.53 21.38 -26.78
C ALA A 270 -3.61 21.11 -25.26
N ASP A 271 -2.76 20.21 -24.75
CA ASP A 271 -2.68 19.94 -23.30
C ASP A 271 -2.21 21.20 -22.53
N ARG A 272 -1.28 21.97 -23.09
CA ARG A 272 -0.83 23.24 -22.51
C ARG A 272 -1.93 24.29 -22.54
N ALA A 273 -2.64 24.42 -23.65
CA ALA A 273 -3.75 25.38 -23.80
C ALA A 273 -4.93 25.03 -22.87
N ALA A 274 -5.21 23.74 -22.64
CA ALA A 274 -6.25 23.30 -21.72
C ALA A 274 -5.87 23.39 -20.24
N GLY A 275 -4.74 24.03 -19.90
CA GLY A 275 -4.25 24.15 -18.53
C GLY A 275 -3.78 22.83 -17.90
N LYS A 276 -3.55 21.80 -18.71
CA LYS A 276 -2.92 20.53 -18.29
C LYS A 276 -1.42 20.75 -18.14
N ARG A 277 -1.04 21.54 -17.15
CA ARG A 277 0.28 22.13 -16.95
C ARG A 277 1.32 21.07 -16.62
N SER A 278 2.49 21.13 -17.28
CA SER A 278 3.61 20.22 -17.02
C SER A 278 4.84 20.93 -16.41
N ARG A 279 5.15 22.16 -16.78
CA ARG A 279 6.41 22.80 -16.41
C ARG A 279 6.25 24.14 -15.66
N GLU A 280 5.20 24.89 -15.93
CA GLU A 280 5.00 26.19 -15.27
C GLU A 280 4.57 26.04 -13.81
N ASP A 281 3.91 24.92 -13.44
CA ASP A 281 3.60 24.59 -12.04
C ASP A 281 4.85 24.20 -11.24
N HIS A 282 5.95 23.73 -11.89
CA HIS A 282 7.24 23.50 -11.22
C HIS A 282 7.90 24.78 -10.76
N GLN A 283 7.69 25.89 -11.47
CA GLN A 283 8.20 27.22 -11.06
C GLN A 283 7.39 27.77 -9.88
N ARG A 284 6.16 27.26 -9.65
CA ARG A 284 5.31 27.63 -8.51
C ARG A 284 5.33 26.63 -7.36
N LEU A 285 6.01 25.47 -7.52
CA LEU A 285 6.35 24.67 -6.33
C LEU A 285 7.20 25.54 -5.40
N PRO A 286 6.92 25.56 -4.08
CA PRO A 286 7.74 26.31 -3.14
C PRO A 286 9.22 25.99 -3.43
N ALA A 287 10.07 27.03 -3.47
CA ALA A 287 11.49 26.87 -3.79
C ALA A 287 12.20 25.81 -2.92
N ALA A 288 11.64 25.51 -1.75
CA ALA A 288 12.05 24.41 -0.88
C ALA A 288 11.73 23.02 -1.46
N CYS A 289 10.57 22.82 -2.12
CA CYS A 289 10.20 21.56 -2.77
C CYS A 289 11.07 21.27 -4.00
N ALA A 290 11.25 22.28 -4.84
CA ALA A 290 12.08 22.19 -6.04
C ALA A 290 13.56 21.94 -5.70
N ARG A 291 14.08 22.54 -4.63
CA ARG A 291 15.45 22.33 -4.12
C ARG A 291 15.65 20.92 -3.57
N HIS A 292 14.67 20.37 -2.85
CA HIS A 292 14.73 19.02 -2.31
C HIS A 292 14.72 17.96 -3.42
N GLN A 293 13.86 18.13 -4.42
CA GLN A 293 13.81 17.24 -5.60
C GLN A 293 15.10 17.31 -6.43
N ARG A 294 15.70 18.50 -6.61
CA ARG A 294 16.97 18.65 -7.34
C ARG A 294 18.16 18.07 -6.57
N ARG A 295 18.22 18.20 -5.24
CA ARG A 295 19.32 17.60 -4.45
C ARG A 295 19.30 16.08 -4.54
N ARG A 296 18.13 15.42 -4.51
CA ARG A 296 18.05 13.96 -4.69
C ARG A 296 18.46 13.49 -6.08
N SER A 297 18.18 14.26 -7.14
CA SER A 297 18.61 13.90 -8.50
C SER A 297 20.13 14.08 -8.74
N VAL A 298 20.79 14.93 -7.97
CA VAL A 298 22.25 15.17 -8.06
C VAL A 298 23.05 14.17 -7.21
N GLU A 299 22.49 13.64 -6.10
CA GLU A 299 23.19 12.67 -5.26
C GLU A 299 23.22 11.24 -5.81
N VAL A 300 22.46 10.95 -6.87
CA VAL A 300 22.41 9.62 -7.53
C VAL A 300 23.67 9.28 -8.33
N GLY A 301 24.60 10.22 -8.50
CA GLY A 301 25.82 10.05 -9.32
C GLY A 301 27.12 9.77 -8.55
N LYS A 302 27.11 9.68 -7.21
CA LYS A 302 28.34 9.40 -6.45
C LYS A 302 28.45 7.91 -6.11
N PRO A 303 29.63 7.29 -6.37
CA PRO A 303 29.88 5.93 -5.93
C PRO A 303 29.82 5.84 -4.39
N PRO A 304 29.45 4.68 -3.82
CA PRO A 304 29.41 4.49 -2.38
C PRO A 304 30.80 4.80 -1.79
N ARG A 305 30.84 5.63 -0.76
CA ARG A 305 32.07 5.88 0.01
C ARG A 305 32.48 4.57 0.68
N GLU A 306 33.75 4.20 0.49
CA GLU A 306 34.38 3.12 1.26
C GLU A 306 34.19 3.39 2.75
N GLY A 307 33.70 2.39 3.51
CA GLY A 307 33.53 2.48 4.95
C GLY A 307 32.10 2.41 5.47
N VAL A 308 31.06 2.25 4.61
CA VAL A 308 29.70 1.99 5.08
C VAL A 308 29.58 0.54 5.53
N PRO A 309 29.23 0.23 6.79
CA PRO A 309 29.11 -1.15 7.27
C PRO A 309 28.05 -1.92 6.48
N THR A 310 28.48 -3.00 5.81
CA THR A 310 27.56 -3.97 5.23
C THR A 310 26.85 -4.72 6.36
N TRP A 311 25.51 -4.70 6.36
CA TRP A 311 24.70 -5.41 7.35
C TRP A 311 24.80 -6.92 7.13
N THR A 312 25.33 -7.61 8.09
CA THR A 312 25.31 -9.08 8.15
C THR A 312 24.10 -9.55 8.94
N ARG A 313 23.57 -10.74 8.59
CA ARG A 313 22.36 -11.40 9.16
C ARG A 313 22.27 -11.53 10.69
N ARG A 314 23.21 -10.98 11.48
CA ARG A 314 23.34 -11.22 12.93
C ARG A 314 23.20 -9.99 13.82
N ARG A 315 22.82 -8.82 13.34
CA ARG A 315 22.62 -7.64 14.19
C ARG A 315 21.16 -7.17 14.17
N PRO A 316 20.54 -6.95 15.35
CA PRO A 316 19.22 -6.33 15.41
C PRO A 316 19.29 -4.90 14.86
N ALA A 317 18.24 -4.50 14.14
CA ALA A 317 18.12 -3.16 13.59
C ALA A 317 18.17 -2.12 14.70
N THR A 318 19.19 -1.29 14.71
CA THR A 318 19.21 -0.06 15.48
C THR A 318 18.24 0.93 14.85
N THR A 319 17.50 1.62 15.69
CA THR A 319 16.53 2.71 15.46
C THR A 319 16.56 3.28 14.05
N LEU A 320 15.48 3.07 13.29
CA LEU A 320 15.24 3.71 12.01
C LEU A 320 15.02 5.21 12.20
N LEU A 321 16.09 5.98 12.15
CA LEU A 321 16.05 7.42 11.90
C LEU A 321 15.95 7.62 10.38
N GLY A 322 14.74 7.93 9.95
CA GLY A 322 14.35 8.71 8.79
C GLY A 322 15.25 8.72 7.57
N ASP A 323 15.36 7.66 6.81
CA ASP A 323 15.45 7.75 5.35
C ASP A 323 15.02 6.41 4.71
N PRO A 324 13.80 6.31 4.13
CA PRO A 324 13.50 5.20 3.26
C PRO A 324 14.37 5.38 2.02
N ARG A 325 15.49 4.71 1.96
CA ARG A 325 16.25 4.57 0.73
C ARG A 325 15.36 3.81 -0.26
N VAL A 326 14.57 4.55 -1.01
CA VAL A 326 14.20 4.12 -2.35
C VAL A 326 15.54 3.79 -2.98
N THR A 327 15.83 2.51 -3.18
CA THR A 327 17.03 2.03 -3.85
C THR A 327 17.26 2.93 -5.05
N ALA A 328 18.40 3.59 -5.09
CA ALA A 328 18.69 4.63 -6.08
C ALA A 328 18.33 4.11 -7.48
N PRO A 329 17.59 4.87 -8.28
CA PRO A 329 17.15 4.44 -9.62
C PRO A 329 18.32 4.44 -10.63
N GLY A 330 19.50 3.98 -10.19
CA GLY A 330 20.73 3.95 -11.01
C GLY A 330 20.84 2.79 -11.98
N SER A 331 19.94 1.80 -11.94
CA SER A 331 20.08 0.59 -12.75
C SER A 331 18.86 0.25 -13.64
N TRP A 332 17.96 1.19 -13.89
CA TRP A 332 16.98 0.96 -14.95
C TRP A 332 17.75 0.70 -16.25
N PRO A 333 17.60 -0.47 -16.89
CA PRO A 333 18.13 -0.66 -18.23
C PRO A 333 17.68 0.54 -19.05
N ARG A 334 18.59 1.17 -19.81
CA ARG A 334 18.26 2.28 -20.71
C ARG A 334 17.17 1.82 -21.65
N CYS A 335 15.92 1.89 -21.15
CA CYS A 335 14.77 1.30 -21.79
C CYS A 335 14.47 2.15 -23.03
N GLY A 336 14.35 1.51 -24.19
CA GLY A 336 13.93 2.16 -25.42
C GLY A 336 12.62 2.95 -25.32
N ARG A 337 11.87 2.78 -24.23
CA ARG A 337 10.65 3.51 -23.87
C ARG A 337 10.89 4.99 -23.61
N ARG A 338 11.97 5.37 -22.87
CA ARG A 338 12.34 6.78 -22.70
C ARG A 338 12.70 7.41 -24.04
N ALA A 339 13.46 6.71 -24.88
CA ALA A 339 13.80 7.16 -26.21
C ALA A 339 12.56 7.31 -27.11
N ALA A 340 11.54 6.45 -26.97
CA ALA A 340 10.27 6.58 -27.69
C ALA A 340 9.49 7.82 -27.24
N LEU A 341 9.43 8.09 -25.93
CA LEU A 341 8.78 9.27 -25.36
C LEU A 341 9.44 10.58 -25.82
N VAL A 342 10.78 10.62 -25.80
CA VAL A 342 11.58 11.75 -26.31
C VAL A 342 11.30 12.00 -27.80
N ARG A 343 11.02 10.93 -28.58
CA ARG A 343 10.59 11.02 -29.98
C ARG A 343 9.10 11.30 -30.18
N GLY A 344 8.39 11.71 -29.16
CA GLY A 344 6.99 12.07 -29.25
C GLY A 344 6.00 10.89 -29.34
N ARG A 345 6.42 9.66 -29.05
CA ARG A 345 5.57 8.47 -29.15
C ARG A 345 4.97 8.08 -27.79
N PRO A 346 3.66 7.77 -27.71
CA PRO A 346 3.05 7.25 -26.50
C PRO A 346 3.68 5.92 -26.06
N VAL A 347 3.86 5.75 -24.76
CA VAL A 347 4.45 4.54 -24.17
C VAL A 347 3.53 3.95 -23.11
N ARG A 348 3.19 2.67 -23.24
CA ARG A 348 2.46 1.95 -22.16
C ARG A 348 3.40 1.73 -20.98
N ILE A 349 2.91 1.99 -19.74
CA ILE A 349 3.66 1.63 -18.55
C ILE A 349 3.81 0.10 -18.46
N SER A 350 4.95 -0.38 -18.00
CA SER A 350 5.15 -1.82 -17.76
C SER A 350 4.62 -2.21 -16.37
N ALA A 351 4.50 -3.52 -16.10
CA ALA A 351 4.13 -4.02 -14.78
C ALA A 351 5.18 -3.61 -13.73
N GLU A 352 6.46 -3.67 -14.08
CA GLU A 352 7.58 -3.27 -13.21
C GLU A 352 7.50 -1.77 -12.87
N GLN A 353 7.16 -0.93 -13.86
CA GLN A 353 6.94 0.50 -13.62
C GLN A 353 5.72 0.75 -12.72
N ALA A 354 4.62 0.02 -12.94
CA ALA A 354 3.45 0.08 -12.07
C ALA A 354 3.78 -0.37 -10.65
N ALA A 355 4.59 -1.43 -10.49
CA ALA A 355 5.05 -1.92 -9.20
C ALA A 355 5.86 -0.87 -8.45
N VAL A 356 6.77 -0.17 -9.11
CA VAL A 356 7.52 0.96 -8.52
C VAL A 356 6.59 2.09 -8.11
N LEU A 357 5.57 2.40 -8.91
CA LEU A 357 4.57 3.41 -8.53
C LEU A 357 3.73 2.98 -7.31
N GLN A 358 3.60 1.66 -7.05
CA GLN A 358 2.96 1.09 -5.87
C GLN A 358 3.90 1.03 -4.65
N GLY A 359 5.21 1.26 -4.85
CA GLY A 359 6.23 1.21 -3.81
C GLY A 359 6.97 -0.11 -3.68
N PHE A 360 6.77 -1.04 -4.61
CA PHE A 360 7.59 -2.25 -4.70
C PHE A 360 8.96 -1.96 -5.33
N ARG A 361 9.93 -2.81 -5.07
CA ARG A 361 11.21 -2.78 -5.77
C ARG A 361 11.03 -3.10 -7.26
N HIS A 362 11.90 -2.57 -8.11
CA HIS A 362 11.77 -2.66 -9.58
C HIS A 362 11.94 -4.09 -10.12
N ASP A 363 12.67 -4.93 -9.39
CA ASP A 363 13.01 -6.32 -9.72
C ASP A 363 12.09 -7.33 -9.00
N TYR A 364 10.94 -6.89 -8.50
CA TYR A 364 9.97 -7.77 -7.86
C TYR A 364 9.46 -8.83 -8.84
N PRO A 365 9.49 -10.13 -8.49
CA PRO A 365 9.36 -11.24 -9.44
C PRO A 365 7.90 -11.58 -9.78
N TRP A 366 7.17 -10.63 -10.32
CA TRP A 366 5.76 -10.78 -10.69
C TRP A 366 5.51 -11.95 -11.63
N GLN A 367 4.59 -12.84 -11.29
CA GLN A 367 4.18 -13.98 -12.07
C GLN A 367 2.91 -13.69 -12.88
N GLY A 368 2.70 -14.44 -13.99
CA GLY A 368 1.51 -14.38 -14.82
C GLY A 368 1.57 -13.38 -15.98
N SER A 369 0.46 -13.29 -16.68
CA SER A 369 0.25 -12.37 -17.79
C SER A 369 0.31 -10.91 -17.34
N ARG A 370 0.47 -9.99 -18.30
CA ARG A 370 0.47 -8.55 -18.01
C ARG A 370 -0.75 -8.11 -17.19
N SER A 371 -1.96 -8.53 -17.56
CA SER A 371 -3.18 -8.12 -16.86
C SER A 371 -3.21 -8.66 -15.42
N GLN A 372 -2.81 -9.90 -15.21
CA GLN A 372 -2.73 -10.51 -13.89
C GLN A 372 -1.69 -9.84 -13.00
N ARG A 373 -0.53 -9.45 -13.55
CA ARG A 373 0.47 -8.67 -12.80
C ARG A 373 -0.07 -7.31 -12.36
N PHE A 374 -0.80 -6.60 -13.25
CA PHE A 374 -1.42 -5.32 -12.88
C PHE A 374 -2.53 -5.50 -11.83
N GLU A 375 -3.27 -6.60 -11.87
CA GLU A 375 -4.26 -6.94 -10.86
C GLU A 375 -3.62 -7.16 -9.50
N GLN A 376 -2.59 -7.99 -9.42
CA GLN A 376 -1.81 -8.23 -8.22
C GLN A 376 -1.24 -6.92 -7.65
N ILE A 377 -0.59 -6.08 -8.49
CA ILE A 377 -0.04 -4.79 -8.10
C ILE A 377 -1.13 -3.88 -7.54
N GLY A 378 -2.27 -3.78 -8.23
CA GLY A 378 -3.38 -2.92 -7.82
C GLY A 378 -4.05 -3.35 -6.51
N ASN A 379 -4.07 -4.66 -6.22
CA ASN A 379 -4.65 -5.22 -4.99
C ASN A 379 -3.67 -5.15 -3.80
N ALA A 380 -2.37 -5.10 -4.03
CA ALA A 380 -1.37 -5.14 -2.98
C ALA A 380 -1.39 -3.90 -2.06
N VAL A 381 -1.07 -4.11 -0.80
CA VAL A 381 -0.71 -3.03 0.15
C VAL A 381 0.61 -2.40 -0.31
N CYS A 382 0.74 -1.08 -0.18
CA CYS A 382 1.99 -0.39 -0.51
C CYS A 382 3.06 -0.71 0.54
N PRO A 383 4.20 -1.33 0.17
CA PRO A 383 5.24 -1.74 1.12
C PRO A 383 5.74 -0.63 2.05
N PRO A 384 6.01 0.62 1.59
CA PRO A 384 6.44 1.68 2.49
C PRO A 384 5.37 2.09 3.52
N VAL A 385 4.08 2.00 3.17
CA VAL A 385 2.98 2.24 4.13
C VAL A 385 2.89 1.08 5.10
N ALA A 386 2.98 -0.16 4.60
CA ALA A 386 2.99 -1.38 5.42
C ALA A 386 4.07 -1.31 6.51
N ALA A 387 5.32 -1.00 6.14
CA ALA A 387 6.42 -0.90 7.10
C ALA A 387 6.13 0.10 8.23
N ARG A 388 5.54 1.26 7.93
CA ARG A 388 5.20 2.27 8.93
C ARG A 388 4.05 1.83 9.85
N VAL A 389 3.01 1.22 9.28
CA VAL A 389 1.87 0.68 10.04
C VAL A 389 2.34 -0.44 10.97
N LEU A 390 3.18 -1.36 10.47
CA LEU A 390 3.74 -2.47 11.22
C LEU A 390 4.63 -2.00 12.38
N ALA A 391 5.48 -1.00 12.14
CA ALA A 391 6.33 -0.42 13.17
C ALA A 391 5.49 0.13 14.36
N GLU A 392 4.35 0.77 14.08
CA GLU A 392 3.42 1.25 15.11
C GLU A 392 2.68 0.10 15.81
N ALA A 393 2.21 -0.91 15.07
CA ALA A 393 1.50 -2.06 15.63
C ALA A 393 2.39 -2.87 16.59
N MET A 394 3.65 -3.09 16.23
CA MET A 394 4.62 -3.88 17.01
C MET A 394 5.28 -3.11 18.15
N ARG A 395 5.30 -1.77 18.09
CA ARG A 395 6.03 -0.91 19.05
C ARG A 395 5.78 -1.23 20.52
N PRO A 396 4.52 -1.37 21.02
CA PRO A 396 4.28 -1.67 22.44
C PRO A 396 4.82 -3.03 22.84
N THR A 397 4.68 -4.04 21.98
CA THR A 397 5.13 -5.41 22.23
C THR A 397 6.66 -5.52 22.28
N LEU A 398 7.36 -4.79 21.42
CA LEU A 398 8.83 -4.76 21.39
C LEU A 398 9.40 -4.08 22.64
N ARG A 399 8.78 -2.99 23.11
CA ARG A 399 9.19 -2.30 24.34
C ARG A 399 9.06 -3.19 25.58
N ARG A 400 7.99 -3.97 25.71
CA ARG A 400 7.81 -4.94 26.81
C ARG A 400 8.85 -6.06 26.79
N GLY A 401 9.25 -6.52 25.62
CA GLY A 401 10.27 -7.57 25.46
C GLY A 401 11.67 -7.10 25.86
N GLY A 402 12.01 -5.83 25.65
CA GLY A 402 13.26 -5.20 26.07
C GLY A 402 13.37 -5.03 27.59
N ALA A 403 12.27 -4.65 28.24
CA ALA A 403 12.23 -4.43 29.70
C ALA A 403 12.34 -5.72 30.55
N ARG A 404 12.19 -6.91 29.95
CA ARG A 404 12.33 -8.22 30.65
C ARG A 404 13.71 -8.85 30.52
N ARG A 405 14.66 -8.21 29.81
CA ARG A 405 16.04 -8.69 29.60
C ARG A 405 17.10 -7.84 30.29
N GLY A 406 16.68 -6.91 31.17
CA GLY A 406 17.54 -6.12 32.02
C GLY A 406 17.52 -6.60 33.47
#